data_36e2c9757cecc187502df714017110b5
#
_entry.id   36e2c9757cecc187502df714017110b5
#
_cell.length_a   1.000
_cell.length_b   1.000
_cell.length_c   1.000
_cell.angle_alpha   90.00
_cell.angle_beta   90.00
_cell.angle_gamma   90.00
#
_symmetry.space_group_name_H-M   'P 1'
#
loop_
_entity.id
_entity.type
_entity.pdbx_description
1 polymer ?
#
loop_
_entity_poly.entity_id
_entity_poly.type
_entity_poly.pdbx_seq_one_letter_code
_entity_poly.pdbx_strand_id
1 'polypeptide(L)'
;MMKKSITAISLAFLFNTEVHSDPYAFITNQLDNNVSVLDTQKQKVIKTIIVNGKPAGVAVNPQLRRVYISTPEGGGFAVLDSDSLQVIETVKVGGASLGIATDSLGTQVFVADWYENTVDVFDSRTLSHLKTIQVGQSPSGMIVSPDNRWLYVANRMDDSISQIDLSSLAIRNTTKVGAHPFGITVSSDGQRIYSANVESDDVTVLVPGHLKRLATVKVGSRPYATALALNDSRLFVTNQDDGTVSVIDTKTLESVAVIEVGEKPEGISTHPDDRHVYVANWFDNNVSVIDAETLEIVDTISTGEGSRAFGRFISQ
;
A
#
# COMPACT_ATOMS: atom_id res chain seq x y z
N MET A 1 5.55 -74.31 17.96
CA MET A 1 5.16 -73.08 18.61
C MET A 1 5.89 -71.88 17.88
N MET A 2 5.24 -71.22 16.93
CA MET A 2 5.80 -70.12 16.22
C MET A 2 5.36 -68.79 16.90
N LYS A 3 6.31 -68.02 17.41
CA LYS A 3 6.04 -66.68 17.94
C LYS A 3 5.97 -65.68 16.78
N LYS A 4 4.81 -65.07 16.58
CA LYS A 4 4.63 -63.95 15.66
C LYS A 4 5.06 -62.64 16.38
N SER A 5 6.09 -62.00 15.88
CA SER A 5 6.46 -60.63 16.29
C SER A 5 5.58 -59.64 15.55
N ILE A 6 4.89 -58.79 16.30
CA ILE A 6 4.12 -57.67 15.76
C ILE A 6 5.04 -56.45 15.87
N THR A 7 5.46 -55.90 14.72
CA THR A 7 6.20 -54.65 14.64
C THR A 7 5.18 -53.50 14.59
N ALA A 8 5.15 -52.69 15.64
CA ALA A 8 4.35 -51.47 15.66
C ALA A 8 5.06 -50.39 14.83
N ILE A 9 4.43 -49.95 13.76
CA ILE A 9 4.88 -48.77 12.98
C ILE A 9 4.29 -47.53 13.67
N SER A 10 5.17 -46.75 14.30
CA SER A 10 4.81 -45.44 14.88
C SER A 10 4.78 -44.42 13.76
N LEU A 11 3.59 -43.94 13.39
CA LEU A 11 3.39 -42.87 12.43
C LEU A 11 3.57 -41.53 13.18
N ALA A 12 4.74 -40.90 13.05
CA ALA A 12 4.99 -39.58 13.55
C ALA A 12 4.27 -38.56 12.63
N PHE A 13 3.19 -37.99 13.11
CA PHE A 13 2.61 -36.78 12.50
C PHE A 13 3.52 -35.62 12.78
N LEU A 14 4.27 -35.19 11.77
CA LEU A 14 4.92 -33.88 11.76
C LEU A 14 3.80 -32.82 11.62
N PHE A 15 3.43 -32.21 12.72
CA PHE A 15 2.68 -30.97 12.69
C PHE A 15 3.64 -29.90 12.14
N ASN A 16 3.46 -29.55 10.86
CA ASN A 16 3.98 -28.29 10.35
C ASN A 16 3.22 -27.18 11.09
N THR A 17 3.78 -26.65 12.15
CA THR A 17 3.37 -25.35 12.67
C THR A 17 3.84 -24.34 11.64
N GLU A 18 2.91 -23.86 10.80
CA GLU A 18 3.13 -22.61 10.09
C GLU A 18 3.41 -21.56 11.17
N VAL A 19 4.65 -21.13 11.24
CA VAL A 19 5.02 -19.97 12.04
C VAL A 19 4.42 -18.78 11.29
N HIS A 20 3.18 -18.43 11.63
CA HIS A 20 2.66 -17.13 11.27
C HIS A 20 3.53 -16.13 12.02
N SER A 21 4.42 -15.45 11.31
CA SER A 21 5.07 -14.27 11.87
C SER A 21 3.96 -13.23 12.06
N ASP A 22 3.93 -12.62 13.23
CA ASP A 22 3.01 -11.52 13.51
C ASP A 22 3.16 -10.45 12.42
N PRO A 23 2.05 -9.85 11.93
CA PRO A 23 2.15 -8.85 10.89
C PRO A 23 2.91 -7.61 11.39
N TYR A 24 3.81 -7.12 10.55
CA TYR A 24 4.55 -5.88 10.79
C TYR A 24 4.02 -4.76 9.89
N ALA A 25 3.98 -3.54 10.42
CA ALA A 25 3.82 -2.35 9.61
C ALA A 25 5.18 -1.66 9.39
N PHE A 26 5.46 -1.29 8.14
CA PHE A 26 6.70 -0.63 7.72
C PHE A 26 6.41 0.83 7.43
N ILE A 27 6.74 1.70 8.37
CA ILE A 27 6.43 3.13 8.30
C ILE A 27 7.68 3.88 7.84
N THR A 28 7.62 4.46 6.66
CA THR A 28 8.71 5.32 6.16
C THR A 28 8.72 6.63 6.90
N ASN A 29 9.87 7.00 7.45
CA ASN A 29 10.13 8.27 8.11
C ASN A 29 10.99 9.12 7.17
N GLN A 30 10.32 9.92 6.35
CA GLN A 30 10.96 10.61 5.22
C GLN A 30 12.07 11.55 5.67
N LEU A 31 11.85 12.29 6.74
CA LEU A 31 12.81 13.30 7.22
C LEU A 31 14.04 12.65 7.90
N ASP A 32 13.86 11.51 8.52
CA ASP A 32 14.91 10.75 9.20
C ASP A 32 15.70 9.79 8.32
N ASN A 33 15.31 9.61 7.05
CA ASN A 33 15.92 8.61 6.17
C ASN A 33 15.93 7.19 6.75
N ASN A 34 14.84 6.78 7.34
CA ASN A 34 14.71 5.45 7.92
C ASN A 34 13.26 4.91 7.81
N VAL A 35 13.09 3.66 8.25
CA VAL A 35 11.81 2.97 8.34
C VAL A 35 11.63 2.45 9.75
N SER A 36 10.53 2.79 10.40
CA SER A 36 10.09 2.18 11.64
C SER A 36 9.37 0.87 11.32
N VAL A 37 9.83 -0.23 11.92
CA VAL A 37 9.12 -1.52 11.89
C VAL A 37 8.27 -1.60 13.15
N LEU A 38 6.98 -1.65 12.96
CA LEU A 38 5.98 -1.68 14.01
C LEU A 38 5.40 -3.09 14.12
N ASP A 39 5.49 -3.69 15.31
CA ASP A 39 4.83 -4.93 15.66
C ASP A 39 3.36 -4.61 15.96
N THR A 40 2.46 -5.11 15.13
CA THR A 40 1.04 -4.74 15.21
C THR A 40 0.29 -5.43 16.35
N GLN A 41 0.81 -6.52 16.91
CA GLN A 41 0.25 -7.14 18.11
C GLN A 41 0.67 -6.40 19.38
N LYS A 42 1.94 -5.96 19.43
CA LYS A 42 2.48 -5.23 20.58
C LYS A 42 2.21 -3.73 20.53
N GLN A 43 1.69 -3.25 19.40
CA GLN A 43 1.40 -1.84 19.13
C GLN A 43 2.62 -0.93 19.45
N LYS A 44 3.80 -1.32 18.96
CA LYS A 44 5.02 -0.56 19.18
C LYS A 44 6.08 -0.76 18.10
N VAL A 45 6.91 0.24 17.92
CA VAL A 45 8.11 0.14 17.08
C VAL A 45 9.11 -0.81 17.77
N ILE A 46 9.51 -1.84 17.03
CA ILE A 46 10.50 -2.85 17.49
C ILE A 46 11.87 -2.68 16.85
N LYS A 47 11.94 -1.97 15.72
CA LYS A 47 13.18 -1.75 14.99
C LYS A 47 13.09 -0.49 14.13
N THR A 48 14.22 0.21 13.97
CA THR A 48 14.40 1.28 12.99
C THR A 48 15.48 0.85 12.01
N ILE A 49 15.19 0.96 10.70
CA ILE A 49 16.07 0.52 9.62
C ILE A 49 16.47 1.75 8.79
N ILE A 50 17.75 2.00 8.63
CA ILE A 50 18.24 3.12 7.79
C ILE A 50 17.94 2.82 6.31
N VAL A 51 17.22 3.74 5.67
CA VAL A 51 16.90 3.72 4.23
C VAL A 51 17.10 5.14 3.72
N ASN A 52 18.25 5.38 3.12
CA ASN A 52 18.62 6.71 2.62
C ASN A 52 17.83 7.10 1.35
N GLY A 53 17.66 8.41 1.12
CA GLY A 53 17.03 8.93 -0.08
C GLY A 53 15.56 9.31 0.09
N LYS A 54 15.19 9.72 1.31
CA LYS A 54 13.86 10.20 1.67
C LYS A 54 12.76 9.16 1.38
N PRO A 55 12.76 8.01 2.10
CA PRO A 55 11.85 6.92 1.84
C PRO A 55 10.39 7.39 1.89
N ALA A 56 9.56 6.87 0.97
CA ALA A 56 8.19 7.36 0.80
C ALA A 56 7.17 6.21 0.68
N GLY A 57 6.99 5.65 -0.51
CA GLY A 57 6.04 4.56 -0.75
C GLY A 57 6.55 3.19 -0.27
N VAL A 58 5.61 2.32 0.08
CA VAL A 58 5.90 0.96 0.57
C VAL A 58 5.04 -0.06 -0.17
N ALA A 59 5.64 -1.17 -0.57
CA ALA A 59 4.93 -2.32 -1.13
C ALA A 59 5.44 -3.61 -0.49
N VAL A 60 4.60 -4.26 0.29
CA VAL A 60 4.91 -5.56 0.92
C VAL A 60 4.56 -6.70 -0.03
N ASN A 61 5.48 -7.63 -0.23
CA ASN A 61 5.27 -8.86 -0.96
C ASN A 61 5.43 -10.06 -0.02
N PRO A 62 4.33 -10.68 0.44
CA PRO A 62 4.38 -11.77 1.39
C PRO A 62 4.94 -13.07 0.77
N GLN A 63 4.78 -13.29 -0.54
CA GLN A 63 5.28 -14.51 -1.21
C GLN A 63 6.81 -14.58 -1.23
N LEU A 64 7.47 -13.43 -1.33
CA LEU A 64 8.93 -13.33 -1.32
C LEU A 64 9.49 -12.91 0.02
N ARG A 65 8.63 -12.59 1.00
CA ARG A 65 9.03 -12.00 2.28
C ARG A 65 9.88 -10.74 2.09
N ARG A 66 9.47 -9.90 1.15
CA ARG A 66 10.17 -8.68 0.79
C ARG A 66 9.29 -7.45 0.98
N VAL A 67 9.94 -6.37 1.38
CA VAL A 67 9.33 -5.05 1.44
C VAL A 67 10.13 -4.14 0.51
N TYR A 68 9.44 -3.54 -0.45
CA TYR A 68 10.01 -2.58 -1.40
C TYR A 68 9.67 -1.17 -0.95
N ILE A 69 10.66 -0.31 -0.87
CA ILE A 69 10.53 1.05 -0.35
C ILE A 69 11.10 2.03 -1.37
N SER A 70 10.26 2.89 -1.91
CA SER A 70 10.71 3.92 -2.84
C SER A 70 11.56 4.98 -2.13
N THR A 71 12.59 5.46 -2.82
CA THR A 71 13.53 6.46 -2.33
C THR A 71 13.64 7.61 -3.35
N PRO A 72 12.70 8.58 -3.33
CA PRO A 72 12.62 9.63 -4.37
C PRO A 72 13.91 10.43 -4.56
N GLU A 73 14.59 10.84 -3.49
CA GLU A 73 15.87 11.54 -3.58
C GLU A 73 17.06 10.58 -3.75
N GLY A 74 16.85 9.28 -3.49
CA GLY A 74 17.81 8.21 -3.75
C GLY A 74 17.83 7.76 -5.21
N GLY A 75 16.83 8.12 -6.00
CA GLY A 75 16.65 7.74 -7.40
C GLY A 75 16.47 6.24 -7.58
N GLY A 76 15.63 5.60 -6.76
CA GLY A 76 15.36 4.18 -6.86
C GLY A 76 14.52 3.62 -5.71
N PHE A 77 14.80 2.40 -5.30
CA PHE A 77 14.11 1.76 -4.18
C PHE A 77 15.04 0.84 -3.39
N ALA A 78 14.74 0.68 -2.10
CA ALA A 78 15.36 -0.31 -1.23
C ALA A 78 14.50 -1.56 -1.15
N VAL A 79 15.14 -2.71 -0.96
CA VAL A 79 14.50 -4.00 -0.73
C VAL A 79 14.90 -4.48 0.66
N LEU A 80 13.90 -4.71 1.50
CA LEU A 80 14.08 -5.29 2.83
C LEU A 80 13.59 -6.73 2.82
N ASP A 81 14.26 -7.56 3.58
CA ASP A 81 13.77 -8.88 3.97
C ASP A 81 12.88 -8.73 5.22
N SER A 82 11.63 -9.20 5.15
CA SER A 82 10.65 -8.99 6.23
C SER A 82 10.87 -9.90 7.44
N ASP A 83 11.67 -10.96 7.33
CA ASP A 83 11.98 -11.85 8.45
C ASP A 83 13.18 -11.33 9.26
N SER A 84 14.29 -11.04 8.56
CA SER A 84 15.52 -10.52 9.20
C SER A 84 15.43 -9.04 9.52
N LEU A 85 14.48 -8.33 8.94
CA LEU A 85 14.29 -6.88 9.05
C LEU A 85 15.58 -6.12 8.68
N GLN A 86 16.20 -6.47 7.55
CA GLN A 86 17.41 -5.86 7.04
C GLN A 86 17.23 -5.43 5.59
N VAL A 87 17.92 -4.37 5.18
CA VAL A 87 18.06 -4.01 3.77
C VAL A 87 18.96 -5.07 3.12
N ILE A 88 18.44 -5.74 2.10
CA ILE A 88 19.17 -6.77 1.35
C ILE A 88 19.67 -6.27 -0.01
N GLU A 89 19.07 -5.20 -0.56
CA GLU A 89 19.48 -4.62 -1.83
C GLU A 89 18.99 -3.17 -1.95
N THR A 90 19.65 -2.39 -2.80
CA THR A 90 19.21 -1.06 -3.23
C THR A 90 19.34 -0.96 -4.75
N VAL A 91 18.22 -0.72 -5.41
CA VAL A 91 18.12 -0.66 -6.86
C VAL A 91 18.08 0.79 -7.32
N LYS A 92 18.95 1.16 -8.26
CA LYS A 92 18.91 2.45 -8.92
C LYS A 92 18.02 2.39 -10.16
N VAL A 93 17.09 3.34 -10.26
CA VAL A 93 16.15 3.48 -11.37
C VAL A 93 16.51 4.73 -12.19
N GLY A 94 16.85 5.81 -11.52
CA GLY A 94 16.97 7.17 -12.04
C GLY A 94 15.79 8.02 -11.55
N GLY A 95 15.77 9.28 -11.92
CA GLY A 95 14.67 10.21 -11.63
C GLY A 95 14.24 10.25 -10.17
N ALA A 96 12.93 10.41 -9.95
CA ALA A 96 12.30 10.46 -8.61
C ALA A 96 11.29 9.31 -8.44
N SER A 97 11.76 8.19 -7.97
CA SER A 97 10.95 6.99 -7.69
C SER A 97 10.01 7.26 -6.51
N LEU A 98 8.73 7.55 -6.76
CA LEU A 98 7.77 7.93 -5.73
C LEU A 98 6.80 6.78 -5.39
N GLY A 99 5.93 6.39 -6.32
CA GLY A 99 5.01 5.28 -6.15
C GLY A 99 5.72 3.94 -6.29
N ILE A 100 5.33 2.96 -5.50
CA ILE A 100 5.82 1.60 -5.61
C ILE A 100 4.70 0.59 -5.35
N ALA A 101 4.62 -0.45 -6.15
CA ALA A 101 3.65 -1.53 -6.02
C ALA A 101 4.27 -2.87 -6.41
N THR A 102 3.68 -3.97 -5.97
CA THR A 102 4.04 -5.34 -6.37
C THR A 102 2.79 -6.14 -6.63
N ASP A 103 2.90 -7.15 -7.50
CA ASP A 103 1.84 -8.12 -7.68
C ASP A 103 1.78 -9.10 -6.49
N SER A 104 0.62 -9.71 -6.27
CA SER A 104 0.45 -10.68 -5.17
C SER A 104 1.17 -12.01 -5.43
N LEU A 105 1.56 -12.29 -6.68
CA LEU A 105 2.28 -13.51 -7.06
C LEU A 105 3.79 -13.40 -6.78
N GLY A 106 4.31 -12.22 -6.46
CA GLY A 106 5.72 -11.99 -6.25
C GLY A 106 6.55 -12.14 -7.53
N THR A 107 6.02 -11.67 -8.66
CA THR A 107 6.71 -11.75 -9.96
C THR A 107 7.27 -10.42 -10.41
N GLN A 108 6.57 -9.31 -10.09
CA GLN A 108 6.93 -7.98 -10.58
C GLN A 108 6.85 -6.91 -9.49
N VAL A 109 7.76 -5.93 -9.58
CA VAL A 109 7.73 -4.67 -8.82
C VAL A 109 7.58 -3.53 -9.82
N PHE A 110 6.70 -2.60 -9.52
CA PHE A 110 6.39 -1.42 -10.31
C PHE A 110 6.83 -0.17 -9.57
N VAL A 111 7.57 0.70 -10.23
CA VAL A 111 8.11 1.93 -9.65
C VAL A 111 7.68 3.11 -10.52
N ALA A 112 6.94 4.06 -9.96
CA ALA A 112 6.53 5.27 -10.66
C ALA A 112 7.62 6.33 -10.56
N ASP A 113 8.08 6.83 -11.71
CA ASP A 113 8.96 7.98 -11.77
C ASP A 113 8.14 9.26 -11.98
N TRP A 114 8.19 10.11 -10.96
CA TRP A 114 7.40 11.33 -10.93
C TRP A 114 7.77 12.35 -12.02
N TYR A 115 9.04 12.45 -12.38
CA TYR A 115 9.52 13.45 -13.35
C TYR A 115 9.57 12.92 -14.78
N GLU A 116 9.91 11.64 -14.95
CA GLU A 116 10.01 11.03 -16.28
C GLU A 116 8.63 10.60 -16.81
N ASN A 117 7.58 10.61 -15.98
CA ASN A 117 6.22 10.19 -16.33
C ASN A 117 6.16 8.72 -16.78
N THR A 118 6.89 7.88 -16.11
CA THR A 118 7.00 6.45 -16.42
C THR A 118 6.65 5.58 -15.25
N VAL A 119 6.35 4.33 -15.55
CA VAL A 119 6.38 3.21 -14.60
C VAL A 119 7.44 2.23 -15.07
N ASP A 120 8.47 2.02 -14.27
CA ASP A 120 9.48 1.01 -14.48
C ASP A 120 9.06 -0.32 -13.84
N VAL A 121 9.24 -1.40 -14.57
CA VAL A 121 8.87 -2.76 -14.18
C VAL A 121 10.13 -3.56 -13.95
N PHE A 122 10.22 -4.21 -12.79
CA PHE A 122 11.33 -5.07 -12.41
C PHE A 122 10.84 -6.48 -12.11
N ASP A 123 11.67 -7.48 -12.41
CA ASP A 123 11.50 -8.82 -11.85
C ASP A 123 11.72 -8.77 -10.33
N SER A 124 10.76 -9.24 -9.57
CA SER A 124 10.80 -9.10 -8.09
C SER A 124 11.84 -9.99 -7.41
N ARG A 125 12.34 -11.04 -8.06
CA ARG A 125 13.34 -11.96 -7.50
C ARG A 125 14.76 -11.51 -7.84
N THR A 126 15.00 -11.25 -9.13
CA THR A 126 16.33 -10.89 -9.65
C THR A 126 16.61 -9.39 -9.61
N LEU A 127 15.56 -8.57 -9.42
CA LEU A 127 15.60 -7.11 -9.44
C LEU A 127 16.10 -6.54 -10.79
N SER A 128 16.07 -7.35 -11.84
CA SER A 128 16.40 -6.90 -13.18
C SER A 128 15.29 -6.05 -13.78
N HIS A 129 15.65 -4.95 -14.43
CA HIS A 129 14.71 -4.10 -15.15
C HIS A 129 14.15 -4.85 -16.37
N LEU A 130 12.81 -4.89 -16.47
CA LEU A 130 12.10 -5.60 -17.54
C LEU A 130 11.58 -4.63 -18.61
N LYS A 131 11.00 -3.51 -18.20
CA LYS A 131 10.36 -2.56 -19.12
C LYS A 131 10.13 -1.21 -18.45
N THR A 132 10.18 -0.15 -19.25
CA THR A 132 9.67 1.18 -18.93
C THR A 132 8.39 1.42 -19.70
N ILE A 133 7.34 1.87 -19.02
CA ILE A 133 6.02 2.16 -19.58
C ILE A 133 5.76 3.65 -19.44
N GLN A 134 5.58 4.36 -20.56
CA GLN A 134 5.18 5.76 -20.53
C GLN A 134 3.73 5.86 -20.08
N VAL A 135 3.45 6.67 -19.05
CA VAL A 135 2.12 6.90 -18.49
C VAL A 135 1.74 8.39 -18.55
N GLY A 136 0.76 8.84 -17.78
CA GLY A 136 0.45 10.27 -17.68
C GLY A 136 1.42 11.01 -16.77
N GLN A 137 1.23 12.34 -16.64
CA GLN A 137 2.16 13.21 -15.93
C GLN A 137 2.16 12.99 -14.42
N SER A 138 3.36 12.94 -13.83
CA SER A 138 3.63 12.79 -12.40
C SER A 138 2.88 11.60 -11.78
N PRO A 139 3.18 10.35 -12.23
CA PRO A 139 2.55 9.16 -11.67
C PRO A 139 2.89 9.03 -10.18
N SER A 140 1.87 8.70 -9.37
CA SER A 140 1.95 8.69 -7.92
C SER A 140 1.55 7.32 -7.34
N GLY A 141 0.36 7.19 -6.78
CA GLY A 141 -0.13 5.92 -6.25
C GLY A 141 -0.39 4.87 -7.33
N MET A 142 -0.11 3.63 -7.00
CA MET A 142 -0.32 2.49 -7.88
C MET A 142 -0.90 1.31 -7.10
N ILE A 143 -1.74 0.51 -7.76
CA ILE A 143 -2.29 -0.72 -7.18
C ILE A 143 -2.46 -1.79 -8.26
N VAL A 144 -2.09 -3.02 -7.93
CA VAL A 144 -2.37 -4.20 -8.77
C VAL A 144 -3.75 -4.76 -8.42
N SER A 145 -4.53 -5.12 -9.44
CA SER A 145 -5.84 -5.76 -9.23
C SER A 145 -5.70 -7.13 -8.54
N PRO A 146 -6.72 -7.58 -7.79
CA PRO A 146 -6.66 -8.86 -7.06
C PRO A 146 -6.41 -10.08 -7.95
N ASP A 147 -6.84 -10.03 -9.22
CA ASP A 147 -6.61 -11.08 -10.22
C ASP A 147 -5.22 -11.01 -10.89
N ASN A 148 -4.34 -10.07 -10.46
CA ASN A 148 -3.03 -9.80 -11.03
C ASN A 148 -3.02 -9.52 -12.54
N ARG A 149 -4.12 -9.04 -13.07
CA ARG A 149 -4.24 -8.73 -14.51
C ARG A 149 -3.92 -7.27 -14.83
N TRP A 150 -4.21 -6.37 -13.91
CA TRP A 150 -4.16 -4.94 -14.15
C TRP A 150 -3.30 -4.21 -13.12
N LEU A 151 -2.53 -3.25 -13.58
CA LEU A 151 -1.96 -2.20 -12.74
C LEU A 151 -2.72 -0.91 -13.02
N TYR A 152 -3.19 -0.25 -11.96
CA TYR A 152 -3.79 1.08 -12.02
C TYR A 152 -2.79 2.10 -11.50
N VAL A 153 -2.63 3.21 -12.23
CA VAL A 153 -1.65 4.27 -11.95
C VAL A 153 -2.38 5.60 -11.89
N ALA A 154 -2.25 6.32 -10.79
CA ALA A 154 -2.73 7.68 -10.65
C ALA A 154 -1.72 8.65 -11.28
N ASN A 155 -2.14 9.34 -12.34
CA ASN A 155 -1.35 10.38 -13.02
C ASN A 155 -1.77 11.73 -12.48
N ARG A 156 -1.03 12.23 -11.50
CA ARG A 156 -1.46 13.38 -10.69
C ARG A 156 -1.70 14.63 -11.51
N MET A 157 -0.74 15.01 -12.35
CA MET A 157 -0.80 16.26 -13.10
C MET A 157 -1.64 16.16 -14.39
N ASP A 158 -2.09 14.95 -14.74
CA ASP A 158 -3.04 14.71 -15.84
C ASP A 158 -4.48 14.47 -15.36
N ASP A 159 -4.76 14.53 -14.05
CA ASP A 159 -6.08 14.26 -13.50
C ASP A 159 -6.68 12.95 -14.04
N SER A 160 -5.87 11.89 -14.09
CA SER A 160 -6.29 10.65 -14.75
C SER A 160 -5.76 9.39 -14.07
N ILE A 161 -6.42 8.27 -14.36
CA ILE A 161 -5.96 6.93 -14.00
C ILE A 161 -5.65 6.17 -15.29
N SER A 162 -4.44 5.62 -15.38
CA SER A 162 -4.04 4.67 -16.41
C SER A 162 -4.26 3.23 -15.94
N GLN A 163 -4.78 2.38 -16.85
CA GLN A 163 -4.91 0.93 -16.66
C GLN A 163 -3.92 0.23 -17.58
N ILE A 164 -2.99 -0.52 -16.99
CA ILE A 164 -1.95 -1.27 -17.69
C ILE A 164 -2.26 -2.76 -17.60
N ASP A 165 -2.23 -3.45 -18.73
CA ASP A 165 -2.35 -4.92 -18.80
C ASP A 165 -1.01 -5.55 -18.45
N LEU A 166 -0.96 -6.33 -17.36
CA LEU A 166 0.28 -6.91 -16.83
C LEU A 166 0.86 -8.03 -17.69
N SER A 167 0.07 -8.64 -18.57
CA SER A 167 0.56 -9.67 -19.49
C SER A 167 1.32 -9.09 -20.67
N SER A 168 0.93 -7.90 -21.14
CA SER A 168 1.56 -7.21 -22.28
C SER A 168 2.41 -6.02 -21.86
N LEU A 169 2.28 -5.58 -20.60
CA LEU A 169 2.89 -4.37 -20.06
C LEU A 169 2.59 -3.14 -20.96
N ALA A 170 1.31 -2.99 -21.31
CA ALA A 170 0.83 -1.92 -22.19
C ALA A 170 -0.43 -1.25 -21.61
N ILE A 171 -0.55 0.06 -21.80
CA ILE A 171 -1.76 0.80 -21.42
C ILE A 171 -2.93 0.33 -22.27
N ARG A 172 -4.04 0.00 -21.61
CA ARG A 172 -5.30 -0.39 -22.24
C ARG A 172 -6.31 0.74 -22.24
N ASN A 173 -6.40 1.45 -21.13
CA ASN A 173 -7.33 2.56 -20.95
C ASN A 173 -6.67 3.67 -20.13
N THR A 174 -7.14 4.89 -20.33
CA THR A 174 -6.89 6.02 -19.43
C THR A 174 -8.20 6.79 -19.29
N THR A 175 -8.56 7.19 -18.07
CA THR A 175 -9.79 7.94 -17.79
C THR A 175 -9.52 9.13 -16.89
N LYS A 176 -10.26 10.21 -17.10
CA LYS A 176 -10.22 11.38 -16.22
C LYS A 176 -10.93 11.11 -14.90
N VAL A 177 -10.36 11.61 -13.82
CA VAL A 177 -10.89 11.56 -12.44
C VAL A 177 -11.05 12.97 -11.88
N GLY A 178 -11.04 13.17 -10.58
CA GLY A 178 -10.92 14.49 -9.98
C GLY A 178 -9.51 15.07 -10.11
N ALA A 179 -9.28 16.29 -9.59
CA ALA A 179 -8.01 16.98 -9.75
C ALA A 179 -6.92 16.39 -8.82
N HIS A 180 -5.75 16.17 -9.39
CA HIS A 180 -4.55 15.67 -8.73
C HIS A 180 -4.76 14.33 -7.98
N PRO A 181 -5.14 13.22 -8.65
CA PRO A 181 -5.26 11.92 -8.01
C PRO A 181 -3.92 11.49 -7.40
N PHE A 182 -3.95 10.92 -6.19
CA PHE A 182 -2.75 10.42 -5.53
C PHE A 182 -2.91 8.97 -5.09
N GLY A 183 -3.59 8.69 -4.00
CA GLY A 183 -3.82 7.35 -3.53
C GLY A 183 -4.92 6.63 -4.32
N ILE A 184 -4.72 5.36 -4.57
CA ILE A 184 -5.64 4.51 -5.33
C ILE A 184 -5.78 3.15 -4.65
N THR A 185 -7.02 2.68 -4.51
CA THR A 185 -7.35 1.38 -3.92
C THR A 185 -8.35 0.64 -4.81
N VAL A 186 -8.27 -0.69 -4.81
CA VAL A 186 -9.18 -1.57 -5.53
C VAL A 186 -9.88 -2.49 -4.52
N SER A 187 -11.19 -2.74 -4.70
CA SER A 187 -11.95 -3.67 -3.88
C SER A 187 -11.43 -5.11 -4.03
N SER A 188 -11.60 -5.93 -3.00
CA SER A 188 -11.10 -7.32 -2.96
C SER A 188 -11.71 -8.19 -4.06
N ASP A 189 -12.94 -7.88 -4.48
CA ASP A 189 -13.63 -8.53 -5.61
C ASP A 189 -13.20 -7.97 -6.99
N GLY A 190 -12.35 -6.95 -7.01
CA GLY A 190 -11.89 -6.29 -8.24
C GLY A 190 -12.95 -5.52 -8.99
N GLN A 191 -14.12 -5.18 -8.39
CA GLN A 191 -15.23 -4.54 -9.09
C GLN A 191 -15.27 -3.02 -8.93
N ARG A 192 -14.48 -2.45 -8.03
CA ARG A 192 -14.41 -1.01 -7.80
C ARG A 192 -12.99 -0.52 -7.59
N ILE A 193 -12.71 0.66 -8.09
CA ILE A 193 -11.47 1.40 -7.89
C ILE A 193 -11.84 2.74 -7.24
N TYR A 194 -11.08 3.15 -6.24
CA TYR A 194 -11.25 4.41 -5.52
C TYR A 194 -9.99 5.24 -5.68
N SER A 195 -10.13 6.46 -6.16
CA SER A 195 -9.02 7.41 -6.34
C SER A 195 -9.25 8.64 -5.47
N ALA A 196 -8.35 8.90 -4.53
CA ALA A 196 -8.34 10.14 -3.76
C ALA A 196 -7.77 11.27 -4.63
N ASN A 197 -8.52 12.37 -4.79
CA ASN A 197 -8.20 13.48 -5.68
C ASN A 197 -7.90 14.72 -4.84
N VAL A 198 -6.62 15.04 -4.70
CA VAL A 198 -6.06 15.98 -3.70
C VAL A 198 -6.60 17.38 -3.84
N GLU A 199 -6.76 17.91 -5.05
CA GLU A 199 -7.15 19.30 -5.29
C GLU A 199 -8.65 19.49 -5.55
N SER A 200 -9.41 18.41 -5.71
CA SER A 200 -10.88 18.48 -5.85
C SER A 200 -11.65 18.06 -4.61
N ASP A 201 -10.96 17.68 -3.52
CA ASP A 201 -11.54 17.27 -2.24
C ASP A 201 -12.59 16.17 -2.41
N ASP A 202 -12.27 15.17 -3.20
CA ASP A 202 -13.20 14.08 -3.47
C ASP A 202 -12.49 12.75 -3.76
N VAL A 203 -13.29 11.69 -3.75
CA VAL A 203 -12.91 10.35 -4.23
C VAL A 203 -13.71 10.05 -5.49
N THR A 204 -13.01 9.73 -6.58
CA THR A 204 -13.65 9.17 -7.77
C THR A 204 -13.76 7.66 -7.63
N VAL A 205 -14.97 7.13 -7.83
CA VAL A 205 -15.24 5.68 -7.87
C VAL A 205 -15.38 5.24 -9.32
N LEU A 206 -14.54 4.25 -9.72
CA LEU A 206 -14.55 3.70 -11.08
C LEU A 206 -14.96 2.23 -11.06
N VAL A 207 -15.61 1.82 -12.15
CA VAL A 207 -15.82 0.39 -12.49
C VAL A 207 -14.67 -0.03 -13.39
N PRO A 208 -13.90 -1.10 -13.06
CA PRO A 208 -12.87 -1.66 -13.91
C PRO A 208 -13.37 -2.04 -15.32
N GLY A 209 -12.51 -2.58 -16.15
CA GLY A 209 -12.84 -2.91 -17.54
C GLY A 209 -12.60 -1.72 -18.47
N HIS A 210 -13.53 -0.79 -18.55
CA HIS A 210 -13.38 0.44 -19.35
C HIS A 210 -13.11 1.69 -18.50
N LEU A 211 -12.78 1.54 -17.22
CA LEU A 211 -12.57 2.62 -16.25
C LEU A 211 -13.73 3.63 -16.22
N LYS A 212 -14.96 3.12 -16.23
CA LYS A 212 -16.17 3.95 -16.22
C LYS A 212 -16.35 4.57 -14.83
N ARG A 213 -16.52 5.90 -14.78
CA ARG A 213 -16.88 6.59 -13.53
C ARG A 213 -18.26 6.16 -13.07
N LEU A 214 -18.34 5.66 -11.84
CA LEU A 214 -19.58 5.31 -11.15
C LEU A 214 -20.11 6.49 -10.35
N ALA A 215 -19.23 7.14 -9.58
CA ALA A 215 -19.58 8.23 -8.68
C ALA A 215 -18.38 9.13 -8.40
N THR A 216 -18.66 10.29 -7.80
CA THR A 216 -17.71 11.16 -7.14
C THR A 216 -18.25 11.45 -5.74
N VAL A 217 -17.48 11.20 -4.70
CA VAL A 217 -17.87 11.35 -3.29
C VAL A 217 -17.03 12.46 -2.68
N LYS A 218 -17.66 13.48 -2.12
CA LYS A 218 -16.96 14.54 -1.39
C LYS A 218 -16.46 14.03 -0.05
N VAL A 219 -15.24 14.44 0.30
CA VAL A 219 -14.55 14.12 1.55
C VAL A 219 -13.97 15.39 2.19
N GLY A 220 -13.07 15.27 3.13
CA GLY A 220 -12.35 16.42 3.69
C GLY A 220 -11.31 16.99 2.73
N SER A 221 -10.57 17.99 3.21
CA SER A 221 -9.64 18.80 2.41
C SER A 221 -8.35 18.00 2.11
N ARG A 222 -7.94 18.03 0.85
CA ARG A 222 -6.74 17.37 0.32
C ARG A 222 -6.67 15.88 0.64
N PRO A 223 -7.65 15.08 0.15
CA PRO A 223 -7.62 13.62 0.35
C PRO A 223 -6.37 13.04 -0.31
N TYR A 224 -5.66 12.17 0.43
CA TYR A 224 -4.33 11.71 0.01
C TYR A 224 -4.29 10.23 -0.33
N ALA A 225 -4.77 9.37 0.56
CA ALA A 225 -4.77 7.92 0.36
C ALA A 225 -6.08 7.28 0.83
N THR A 226 -6.31 6.06 0.40
CA THR A 226 -7.53 5.30 0.68
C THR A 226 -7.20 3.88 1.13
N ALA A 227 -8.03 3.32 2.03
CA ALA A 227 -7.99 1.91 2.42
C ALA A 227 -9.40 1.37 2.63
N LEU A 228 -9.60 0.08 2.33
CA LEU A 228 -10.87 -0.62 2.52
C LEU A 228 -10.77 -1.53 3.74
N ALA A 229 -11.84 -1.64 4.52
CA ALA A 229 -11.96 -2.53 5.67
C ALA A 229 -13.36 -3.11 5.81
N LEU A 230 -13.54 -4.08 6.71
CA LEU A 230 -14.79 -4.77 7.00
C LEU A 230 -15.41 -5.41 5.75
N ASN A 231 -14.65 -6.27 5.08
CA ASN A 231 -15.00 -6.91 3.81
C ASN A 231 -15.39 -5.87 2.74
N ASP A 232 -14.57 -4.84 2.59
CA ASP A 232 -14.77 -3.70 1.69
C ASP A 232 -16.04 -2.88 1.95
N SER A 233 -16.73 -3.06 3.07
CA SER A 233 -17.95 -2.31 3.35
C SER A 233 -17.70 -0.86 3.76
N ARG A 234 -16.46 -0.53 4.14
CA ARG A 234 -16.02 0.81 4.54
C ARG A 234 -14.76 1.23 3.77
N LEU A 235 -14.80 2.43 3.23
CA LEU A 235 -13.65 3.10 2.64
C LEU A 235 -13.20 4.21 3.58
N PHE A 236 -11.94 4.17 3.98
CA PHE A 236 -11.26 5.18 4.79
C PHE A 236 -10.40 6.05 3.88
N VAL A 237 -10.47 7.36 4.05
CA VAL A 237 -9.78 8.35 3.22
C VAL A 237 -9.07 9.36 4.10
N THR A 238 -7.75 9.45 4.02
CA THR A 238 -6.98 10.47 4.75
C THR A 238 -7.19 11.85 4.14
N ASN A 239 -7.54 12.86 4.95
CA ASN A 239 -7.70 14.26 4.57
C ASN A 239 -6.53 15.04 5.14
N GLN A 240 -5.54 15.33 4.31
CA GLN A 240 -4.23 15.82 4.74
C GLN A 240 -4.30 17.19 5.42
N ASP A 241 -5.12 18.11 4.91
CA ASP A 241 -5.19 19.47 5.46
C ASP A 241 -6.13 19.57 6.68
N ASP A 242 -7.08 18.65 6.82
CA ASP A 242 -8.01 18.65 7.94
C ASP A 242 -7.50 17.87 9.16
N GLY A 243 -6.45 17.04 9.01
CA GLY A 243 -6.00 16.14 10.07
C GLY A 243 -7.00 15.03 10.40
N THR A 244 -7.78 14.61 9.42
CA THR A 244 -8.90 13.67 9.61
C THR A 244 -8.87 12.49 8.65
N VAL A 245 -9.70 11.50 8.94
CA VAL A 245 -10.05 10.39 8.04
C VAL A 245 -11.56 10.40 7.79
N SER A 246 -11.97 10.57 6.54
CA SER A 246 -13.38 10.36 6.13
C SER A 246 -13.68 8.89 6.00
N VAL A 247 -14.81 8.43 6.51
CA VAL A 247 -15.30 7.05 6.37
C VAL A 247 -16.55 7.03 5.51
N ILE A 248 -16.51 6.22 4.44
CA ILE A 248 -17.59 6.12 3.44
C ILE A 248 -18.13 4.70 3.45
N ASP A 249 -19.47 4.58 3.47
CA ASP A 249 -20.13 3.31 3.18
C ASP A 249 -20.01 3.00 1.69
N THR A 250 -19.37 1.90 1.34
CA THR A 250 -19.07 1.59 -0.08
C THR A 250 -20.30 1.20 -0.89
N LYS A 251 -21.38 0.78 -0.25
CA LYS A 251 -22.64 0.41 -0.91
C LYS A 251 -23.48 1.64 -1.27
N THR A 252 -23.64 2.57 -0.31
CA THR A 252 -24.44 3.79 -0.52
C THR A 252 -23.61 4.94 -1.10
N LEU A 253 -22.27 4.89 -0.93
CA LEU A 253 -21.33 5.95 -1.29
C LEU A 253 -21.58 7.25 -0.49
N GLU A 254 -22.09 7.13 0.72
CA GLU A 254 -22.33 8.24 1.65
C GLU A 254 -21.26 8.24 2.75
N SER A 255 -20.90 9.44 3.20
CA SER A 255 -20.04 9.60 4.39
C SER A 255 -20.80 9.17 5.63
N VAL A 256 -20.19 8.31 6.43
CA VAL A 256 -20.77 7.80 7.69
C VAL A 256 -20.07 8.35 8.93
N ALA A 257 -18.81 8.80 8.79
CA ALA A 257 -18.04 9.41 9.87
C ALA A 257 -16.88 10.24 9.35
N VAL A 258 -16.39 11.12 10.21
CA VAL A 258 -15.08 11.78 10.09
C VAL A 258 -14.37 11.59 11.41
N ILE A 259 -13.15 11.07 11.37
CA ILE A 259 -12.35 10.73 12.56
C ILE A 259 -11.15 11.68 12.60
N GLU A 260 -10.97 12.42 13.69
CA GLU A 260 -9.75 13.18 13.94
C GLU A 260 -8.60 12.22 14.21
N VAL A 261 -7.46 12.39 13.51
CA VAL A 261 -6.27 11.52 13.66
C VAL A 261 -5.06 12.31 14.12
N GLY A 262 -4.22 12.79 13.26
CA GLY A 262 -3.06 13.63 13.54
C GLY A 262 -2.82 14.61 12.40
N GLU A 263 -1.80 15.45 12.54
CA GLU A 263 -1.50 16.46 11.53
C GLU A 263 -0.92 15.85 10.26
N LYS A 264 -1.48 16.21 9.10
CA LYS A 264 -1.07 15.76 7.77
C LYS A 264 -1.08 14.22 7.63
N PRO A 265 -2.23 13.56 7.81
CA PRO A 265 -2.32 12.13 7.55
C PRO A 265 -2.10 11.85 6.05
N GLU A 266 -1.14 10.99 5.74
CA GLU A 266 -0.81 10.62 4.35
C GLU A 266 -1.08 9.15 4.08
N GLY A 267 -0.24 8.25 4.55
CA GLY A 267 -0.38 6.82 4.31
C GLY A 267 -1.49 6.19 5.14
N ILE A 268 -2.21 5.24 4.54
CA ILE A 268 -3.24 4.46 5.22
C ILE A 268 -3.21 3.02 4.69
N SER A 269 -3.31 2.05 5.59
CA SER A 269 -3.37 0.62 5.23
C SER A 269 -4.18 -0.16 6.25
N THR A 270 -4.98 -1.11 5.76
CA THR A 270 -5.77 -1.99 6.61
C THR A 270 -4.93 -3.18 7.05
N HIS A 271 -5.02 -3.53 8.31
CA HIS A 271 -4.40 -4.71 8.91
C HIS A 271 -5.05 -6.00 8.35
N PRO A 272 -4.33 -7.13 8.31
CA PRO A 272 -4.88 -8.40 7.81
C PRO A 272 -6.11 -8.95 8.55
N ASP A 273 -6.40 -8.45 9.77
CA ASP A 273 -7.64 -8.77 10.49
C ASP A 273 -8.88 -8.08 9.90
N ASP A 274 -8.70 -7.24 8.89
CA ASP A 274 -9.75 -6.48 8.21
C ASP A 274 -10.56 -5.52 9.11
N ARG A 275 -10.05 -5.25 10.31
CA ARG A 275 -10.69 -4.41 11.32
C ARG A 275 -9.86 -3.19 11.70
N HIS A 276 -8.56 -3.34 11.90
CA HIS A 276 -7.70 -2.22 12.27
C HIS A 276 -7.15 -1.50 11.05
N VAL A 277 -7.24 -0.17 11.05
CA VAL A 277 -6.74 0.70 9.99
C VAL A 277 -5.66 1.61 10.56
N TYR A 278 -4.48 1.55 9.97
CA TYR A 278 -3.28 2.28 10.39
C TYR A 278 -3.10 3.51 9.52
N VAL A 279 -2.94 4.68 10.14
CA VAL A 279 -2.82 5.99 9.47
C VAL A 279 -1.51 6.65 9.88
N ALA A 280 -0.62 6.91 8.93
CA ALA A 280 0.63 7.61 9.18
C ALA A 280 0.42 9.14 9.13
N ASN A 281 0.70 9.82 10.24
CA ASN A 281 0.56 11.26 10.40
C ASN A 281 1.91 11.95 10.23
N TRP A 282 2.09 12.65 9.12
CA TRP A 282 3.40 13.11 8.67
C TRP A 282 4.04 14.14 9.61
N PHE A 283 3.28 15.12 10.09
CA PHE A 283 3.79 16.15 11.01
C PHE A 283 3.87 15.69 12.46
N ASP A 284 2.96 14.80 12.88
CA ASP A 284 2.95 14.31 14.26
C ASP A 284 3.95 13.19 14.53
N ASN A 285 4.58 12.65 13.47
CA ASN A 285 5.59 11.60 13.61
C ASN A 285 5.04 10.36 14.34
N ASN A 286 3.82 9.98 14.02
CA ASN A 286 3.15 8.85 14.64
C ASN A 286 2.21 8.12 13.67
N VAL A 287 1.67 7.01 14.14
CA VAL A 287 0.64 6.24 13.46
C VAL A 287 -0.58 6.14 14.38
N SER A 288 -1.73 6.60 13.90
CA SER A 288 -3.02 6.35 14.54
C SER A 288 -3.57 4.99 14.11
N VAL A 289 -4.09 4.21 15.05
CA VAL A 289 -4.76 2.93 14.81
C VAL A 289 -6.25 3.10 15.05
N ILE A 290 -7.05 2.93 14.00
CA ILE A 290 -8.52 3.07 14.03
C ILE A 290 -9.12 1.67 14.07
N ASP A 291 -10.08 1.43 14.96
CA ASP A 291 -10.99 0.30 14.91
C ASP A 291 -12.12 0.63 13.91
N ALA A 292 -12.19 -0.10 12.82
CA ALA A 292 -13.15 0.15 11.73
C ALA A 292 -14.61 -0.13 12.10
N GLU A 293 -14.88 -0.93 13.14
CA GLU A 293 -16.24 -1.20 13.62
C GLU A 293 -16.75 -0.09 14.53
N THR A 294 -15.91 0.36 15.48
CA THR A 294 -16.30 1.41 16.45
C THR A 294 -16.04 2.81 15.93
N LEU A 295 -15.18 2.96 14.91
CA LEU A 295 -14.73 4.22 14.33
C LEU A 295 -13.97 5.11 15.35
N GLU A 296 -13.31 4.47 16.31
CA GLU A 296 -12.52 5.13 17.34
C GLU A 296 -11.03 4.86 17.14
N ILE A 297 -10.18 5.81 17.57
CA ILE A 297 -8.74 5.57 17.69
C ILE A 297 -8.51 4.71 18.92
N VAL A 298 -7.90 3.54 18.70
CA VAL A 298 -7.59 2.57 19.77
C VAL A 298 -6.15 2.65 20.24
N ASP A 299 -5.25 3.22 19.41
CA ASP A 299 -3.86 3.46 19.78
C ASP A 299 -3.23 4.57 18.92
N THR A 300 -2.13 5.16 19.43
CA THR A 300 -1.27 6.11 18.72
C THR A 300 0.19 5.79 19.01
N ILE A 301 0.94 5.42 17.96
CA ILE A 301 2.27 4.86 18.08
C ILE A 301 3.30 5.82 17.51
N SER A 302 4.24 6.29 18.34
CA SER A 302 5.33 7.17 17.90
C SER A 302 6.27 6.45 16.94
N THR A 303 6.71 7.15 15.90
CA THR A 303 7.64 6.67 14.86
C THR A 303 8.81 7.67 14.68
N GLY A 304 9.52 7.67 13.57
CA GLY A 304 10.51 8.68 13.23
C GLY A 304 9.90 9.91 12.54
N GLU A 305 10.71 10.91 12.23
CA GLU A 305 10.27 12.17 11.66
C GLU A 305 9.77 12.04 10.20
N GLY A 306 8.62 12.62 9.93
CA GLY A 306 7.97 12.61 8.62
C GLY A 306 7.37 11.25 8.25
N SER A 307 6.55 10.68 9.14
CA SER A 307 5.87 9.39 8.93
C SER A 307 4.93 9.44 7.74
N ARG A 308 5.24 8.68 6.68
CA ARG A 308 4.55 8.80 5.39
C ARG A 308 3.83 7.53 4.93
N ALA A 309 4.57 6.49 4.62
CA ALA A 309 4.13 5.11 4.36
C ALA A 309 2.88 4.95 3.46
N PHE A 310 2.84 5.55 2.28
CA PHE A 310 1.72 5.29 1.37
C PHE A 310 1.91 3.99 0.57
N GLY A 311 0.80 3.31 0.25
CA GLY A 311 0.77 2.00 -0.37
C GLY A 311 0.46 0.88 0.64
N ARG A 312 0.76 -0.36 0.30
CA ARG A 312 0.58 -1.51 1.18
C ARG A 312 1.77 -1.67 2.10
N PHE A 313 1.70 -1.13 3.29
CA PHE A 313 2.82 -1.12 4.21
C PHE A 313 2.71 -2.12 5.38
N ILE A 314 1.64 -2.93 5.45
CA ILE A 314 1.45 -3.98 6.47
C ILE A 314 1.66 -5.35 5.83
N SER A 315 2.50 -6.19 6.46
CA SER A 315 2.69 -7.59 6.05
C SER A 315 1.48 -8.46 6.42
N GLN A 316 1.35 -9.58 5.73
CA GLN A 316 0.30 -10.57 5.96
C GLN A 316 0.86 -11.78 6.71
#